data_5765d58f3a742d6b74c956074cd53d7c
#
_entry.id   5765d58f3a742d6b74c956074cd53d7c
#
_cell.length_a   1.000
_cell.length_b   1.000
_cell.length_c   1.000
_cell.angle_alpha   90.00
_cell.angle_beta   90.00
_cell.angle_gamma   90.00
#
_symmetry.space_group_name_H-M   'P 1'
#
loop_
_entity.id
_entity.type
_entity.pdbx_description
1 polymer ?
#
loop_
_entity_poly.entity_id
_entity_poly.type
_entity_poly.pdbx_seq_one_letter_code
_entity_poly.pdbx_strand_id
1 'polypeptide(L)'
;VDPGDAQWNGFGPDKVLGCVVYPAAEVVEPGVIKHIEGNRFSLGEPDGSKSDRAVALSKALMSAGLKAPVRPKLRDEIWVKLWGNLSFNPISALTHATLDVLCTDPGTRAVARGMMVEAQEIAEKLGVKFPIDVERRIDGGAAVGAHRTSMWQDLDQGRPMEIDALVKSVQELGVLTKTATPTIDTVLALVQLRAKTAGLYHLGVVRQT
;
A
#
# COMPACT_ATOMS: atom_id res chain seq x y z
N VAL A 1 -6.93 8.87 -5.59
CA VAL A 1 -7.79 8.48 -6.71
C VAL A 1 -7.41 9.31 -7.94
N ASP A 2 -7.74 8.84 -9.13
CA ASP A 2 -7.41 9.50 -10.41
C ASP A 2 -8.59 10.40 -10.89
N PRO A 3 -8.63 11.69 -10.54
CA PRO A 3 -9.75 12.55 -10.86
C PRO A 3 -9.94 12.68 -12.37
N GLY A 4 -11.15 12.38 -12.85
CA GLY A 4 -11.48 12.45 -14.28
C GLY A 4 -10.78 11.42 -15.14
N ASP A 5 -10.30 10.32 -14.54
CA ASP A 5 -9.60 9.23 -15.22
C ASP A 5 -8.38 9.68 -16.07
N ALA A 6 -7.68 10.74 -15.62
CA ALA A 6 -6.61 11.37 -16.39
C ALA A 6 -5.46 10.41 -16.70
N GLN A 7 -5.02 9.60 -15.71
CA GLN A 7 -3.97 8.60 -15.92
C GLN A 7 -4.49 7.44 -16.78
N TRP A 8 -5.71 6.96 -16.49
CA TRP A 8 -6.33 5.88 -17.24
C TRP A 8 -6.49 6.22 -18.73
N ASN A 9 -7.00 7.42 -19.01
CA ASN A 9 -7.17 7.91 -20.38
C ASN A 9 -5.84 8.25 -21.05
N GLY A 10 -4.86 8.75 -20.28
CA GLY A 10 -3.53 9.12 -20.80
C GLY A 10 -2.69 7.93 -21.22
N PHE A 11 -2.69 6.84 -20.45
CA PHE A 11 -1.94 5.62 -20.80
C PHE A 11 -2.69 4.70 -21.74
N GLY A 12 -4.01 4.62 -21.60
CA GLY A 12 -4.88 3.65 -22.24
C GLY A 12 -4.88 2.28 -21.52
N PRO A 13 -6.08 1.69 -21.32
CA PRO A 13 -6.23 0.44 -20.56
C PRO A 13 -5.50 -0.75 -21.18
N ASP A 14 -5.34 -0.74 -22.50
CA ASP A 14 -4.61 -1.75 -23.28
C ASP A 14 -3.08 -1.79 -22.95
N LYS A 15 -2.54 -0.75 -22.32
CA LYS A 15 -1.13 -0.63 -21.96
C LYS A 15 -0.85 -0.84 -20.47
N VAL A 16 -1.88 -1.02 -19.66
CA VAL A 16 -1.75 -1.12 -18.20
C VAL A 16 -1.95 -2.57 -17.74
N LEU A 17 -1.01 -3.07 -16.94
CA LEU A 17 -1.13 -4.30 -16.16
C LEU A 17 -0.96 -3.97 -14.69
N GLY A 18 -1.81 -4.56 -13.85
CA GLY A 18 -1.62 -4.47 -12.40
C GLY A 18 -0.46 -5.36 -11.94
N CYS A 19 0.31 -4.87 -10.96
CA CYS A 19 1.35 -5.65 -10.33
C CYS A 19 1.42 -5.38 -8.83
N VAL A 20 1.36 -6.44 -8.02
CA VAL A 20 1.70 -6.37 -6.59
C VAL A 20 3.13 -6.82 -6.42
N VAL A 21 3.99 -5.89 -6.00
CA VAL A 21 5.44 -6.09 -5.82
C VAL A 21 5.73 -6.43 -4.37
N TYR A 22 6.38 -7.56 -4.11
CA TYR A 22 6.76 -8.00 -2.75
C TYR A 22 8.25 -7.87 -2.44
N PRO A 23 9.18 -7.79 -3.41
CA PRO A 23 10.59 -7.59 -3.09
C PRO A 23 10.82 -6.36 -2.22
N ALA A 24 11.68 -6.52 -1.22
CA ALA A 24 12.31 -5.44 -0.50
C ALA A 24 13.73 -5.24 -1.06
N ALA A 25 14.01 -4.03 -1.52
CA ALA A 25 15.31 -3.67 -2.09
C ALA A 25 15.65 -2.22 -1.71
N GLU A 26 16.92 -1.94 -1.62
CA GLU A 26 17.46 -0.64 -1.23
C GLU A 26 18.56 -0.21 -2.21
N VAL A 27 18.52 1.05 -2.62
CA VAL A 27 19.63 1.67 -3.35
C VAL A 27 20.66 2.10 -2.31
N VAL A 28 21.75 1.35 -2.18
CA VAL A 28 22.79 1.61 -1.17
C VAL A 28 23.84 2.60 -1.69
N GLU A 29 24.07 2.63 -3.01
CA GLU A 29 24.93 3.57 -3.70
C GLU A 29 24.36 3.84 -5.11
N PRO A 30 24.72 4.93 -5.80
CA PRO A 30 24.31 5.16 -7.17
C PRO A 30 24.64 3.96 -8.08
N GLY A 31 23.60 3.33 -8.64
CA GLY A 31 23.72 2.14 -9.49
C GLY A 31 23.86 0.80 -8.74
N VAL A 32 23.94 0.78 -7.40
CA VAL A 32 24.02 -0.44 -6.59
C VAL A 32 22.73 -0.68 -5.84
N ILE A 33 22.02 -1.75 -6.20
CA ILE A 33 20.75 -2.14 -5.57
C ILE A 33 21.01 -3.38 -4.70
N LYS A 34 20.77 -3.26 -3.39
CA LYS A 34 20.79 -4.38 -2.46
C LYS A 34 19.41 -5.00 -2.38
N HIS A 35 19.28 -6.24 -2.83
CA HIS A 35 18.08 -7.05 -2.59
C HIS A 35 18.10 -7.59 -1.16
N ILE A 36 17.03 -7.35 -0.40
CA ILE A 36 16.91 -7.74 1.01
C ILE A 36 16.14 -9.05 1.11
N GLU A 37 14.92 -9.07 0.56
CA GLU A 37 14.06 -10.26 0.59
C GLU A 37 12.98 -10.22 -0.49
N GLY A 38 12.32 -11.37 -0.70
CA GLY A 38 11.18 -11.50 -1.61
C GLY A 38 11.59 -11.51 -3.08
N ASN A 39 10.81 -12.18 -3.92
CA ASN A 39 11.01 -12.21 -5.36
C ASN A 39 9.71 -12.37 -6.13
N ARG A 40 8.55 -12.02 -5.50
CA ARG A 40 7.23 -12.22 -6.10
C ARG A 40 6.66 -10.92 -6.65
N PHE A 41 6.20 -10.99 -7.91
CA PHE A 41 5.51 -9.94 -8.65
C PHE A 41 4.17 -10.52 -9.12
N SER A 42 3.09 -10.36 -8.35
CA SER A 42 1.77 -10.85 -8.75
C SER A 42 1.19 -9.94 -9.81
N LEU A 43 0.90 -10.49 -10.99
CA LEU A 43 0.40 -9.76 -12.15
C LEU A 43 -1.11 -9.97 -12.33
N GLY A 44 -1.80 -9.03 -12.97
CA GLY A 44 -3.19 -9.19 -13.35
C GLY A 44 -3.70 -8.10 -14.26
N GLU A 45 -4.70 -8.45 -15.07
CA GLU A 45 -5.42 -7.47 -15.89
C GLU A 45 -6.39 -6.64 -15.03
N PRO A 46 -6.66 -5.38 -15.41
CA PRO A 46 -7.63 -4.54 -14.73
C PRO A 46 -9.04 -5.14 -14.67
N ASP A 47 -9.43 -5.91 -15.68
CA ASP A 47 -10.73 -6.60 -15.79
C ASP A 47 -10.74 -8.00 -15.15
N GLY A 48 -9.60 -8.48 -14.66
CA GLY A 48 -9.44 -9.80 -14.06
C GLY A 48 -9.28 -10.94 -15.07
N SER A 49 -9.18 -10.66 -16.36
CA SER A 49 -8.94 -11.67 -17.40
C SER A 49 -7.53 -12.24 -17.32
N LYS A 50 -7.33 -13.41 -17.92
CA LYS A 50 -6.03 -14.04 -18.10
C LYS A 50 -5.58 -13.86 -19.55
N SER A 51 -5.06 -12.68 -19.86
CA SER A 51 -4.62 -12.33 -21.22
C SER A 51 -3.31 -12.98 -21.61
N ASP A 52 -3.09 -13.11 -22.93
CA ASP A 52 -1.83 -13.61 -23.48
C ASP A 52 -0.63 -12.72 -23.09
N ARG A 53 -0.81 -11.38 -23.03
CA ARG A 53 0.25 -10.46 -22.61
C ARG A 53 0.64 -10.65 -21.15
N ALA A 54 -0.33 -10.86 -20.25
CA ALA A 54 -0.05 -11.15 -18.85
C ALA A 54 0.69 -12.49 -18.67
N VAL A 55 0.30 -13.49 -19.44
CA VAL A 55 0.97 -14.82 -19.45
C VAL A 55 2.37 -14.71 -20.03
N ALA A 56 2.57 -13.94 -21.10
CA ALA A 56 3.90 -13.74 -21.72
C ALA A 56 4.85 -13.03 -20.75
N LEU A 57 4.39 -11.96 -20.10
CA LEU A 57 5.19 -11.24 -19.09
C LEU A 57 5.51 -12.14 -17.89
N SER A 58 4.53 -12.90 -17.41
CA SER A 58 4.73 -13.88 -16.32
C SER A 58 5.83 -14.88 -16.67
N LYS A 59 5.79 -15.47 -17.88
CA LYS A 59 6.81 -16.41 -18.35
C LYS A 59 8.19 -15.77 -18.43
N ALA A 60 8.30 -14.54 -18.95
CA ALA A 60 9.55 -13.81 -19.04
C ALA A 60 10.17 -13.56 -17.67
N LEU A 61 9.37 -13.09 -16.69
CA LEU A 61 9.84 -12.88 -15.33
C LEU A 61 10.23 -14.19 -14.63
N MET A 62 9.45 -15.28 -14.85
CA MET A 62 9.78 -16.59 -14.28
C MET A 62 11.05 -17.18 -14.87
N SER A 63 11.31 -17.00 -16.16
CA SER A 63 12.58 -17.42 -16.79
C SER A 63 13.79 -16.64 -16.26
N ALA A 64 13.57 -15.43 -15.73
CA ALA A 64 14.58 -14.63 -15.05
C ALA A 64 14.72 -14.96 -13.54
N GLY A 65 14.07 -16.03 -13.04
CA GLY A 65 14.18 -16.46 -11.64
C GLY A 65 13.21 -15.78 -10.68
N LEU A 66 12.28 -14.96 -11.17
CA LEU A 66 11.29 -14.27 -10.33
C LEU A 66 9.99 -15.08 -10.24
N LYS A 67 9.24 -14.92 -9.16
CA LYS A 67 7.88 -15.49 -9.01
C LYS A 67 6.88 -14.47 -9.55
N ALA A 68 6.23 -14.76 -10.67
CA ALA A 68 5.31 -13.84 -11.33
C ALA A 68 3.96 -14.49 -11.67
N PRO A 69 3.15 -14.92 -10.68
CA PRO A 69 1.85 -15.54 -10.95
C PRO A 69 0.86 -14.52 -11.53
N VAL A 70 0.07 -14.95 -12.53
CA VAL A 70 -1.08 -14.17 -13.03
C VAL A 70 -2.28 -14.43 -12.11
N ARG A 71 -2.87 -13.35 -11.59
CA ARG A 71 -3.97 -13.37 -10.62
C ARG A 71 -5.23 -12.77 -11.22
N PRO A 72 -6.32 -13.54 -11.39
CA PRO A 72 -7.58 -12.99 -11.90
C PRO A 72 -8.24 -12.02 -10.92
N LYS A 73 -7.95 -12.15 -9.61
CA LYS A 73 -8.45 -11.26 -8.55
C LYS A 73 -7.31 -10.45 -7.94
N LEU A 74 -6.51 -9.78 -8.77
CA LEU A 74 -5.37 -9.00 -8.30
C LEU A 74 -5.79 -7.88 -7.33
N ARG A 75 -6.98 -7.32 -7.49
CA ARG A 75 -7.51 -6.28 -6.58
C ARG A 75 -7.63 -6.76 -5.15
N ASP A 76 -8.03 -8.02 -4.92
CA ASP A 76 -8.09 -8.60 -3.58
C ASP A 76 -6.67 -8.62 -2.95
N GLU A 77 -5.66 -9.00 -3.72
CA GLU A 77 -4.26 -9.02 -3.27
C GLU A 77 -3.69 -7.61 -3.03
N ILE A 78 -4.06 -6.63 -3.89
CA ILE A 78 -3.71 -5.22 -3.69
C ILE A 78 -4.24 -4.72 -2.34
N TRP A 79 -5.51 -4.97 -2.05
CA TRP A 79 -6.14 -4.52 -0.82
C TRP A 79 -5.57 -5.19 0.43
N VAL A 80 -5.23 -6.49 0.38
CA VAL A 80 -4.56 -7.18 1.49
C VAL A 80 -3.19 -6.55 1.79
N LYS A 81 -2.42 -6.20 0.76
CA LYS A 81 -1.15 -5.50 0.95
C LYS A 81 -1.38 -4.08 1.46
N LEU A 82 -2.33 -3.35 0.86
CA LEU A 82 -2.69 -1.99 1.26
C LEU A 82 -3.14 -1.93 2.72
N TRP A 83 -3.86 -2.91 3.21
CA TRP A 83 -4.30 -2.98 4.60
C TRP A 83 -3.17 -2.78 5.61
N GLY A 84 -2.05 -3.49 5.42
CA GLY A 84 -0.87 -3.32 6.26
C GLY A 84 -0.20 -1.96 6.07
N ASN A 85 -0.03 -1.53 4.82
CA ASN A 85 0.63 -0.26 4.53
C ASN A 85 -0.20 0.93 4.99
N LEU A 86 -1.53 0.89 4.82
CA LEU A 86 -2.46 1.91 5.26
C LEU A 86 -2.40 2.13 6.78
N SER A 87 -2.34 1.05 7.56
CA SER A 87 -2.44 1.13 9.02
C SER A 87 -1.08 1.13 9.70
N PHE A 88 -0.22 0.17 9.40
CA PHE A 88 1.05 0.02 10.13
C PHE A 88 2.05 1.13 9.79
N ASN A 89 2.16 1.52 8.52
CA ASN A 89 3.18 2.47 8.10
C ASN A 89 3.02 3.84 8.77
N PRO A 90 1.85 4.51 8.75
CA PRO A 90 1.70 5.82 9.38
C PRO A 90 1.82 5.73 10.90
N ILE A 91 1.28 4.68 11.55
CA ILE A 91 1.43 4.51 13.00
C ILE A 91 2.90 4.33 13.37
N SER A 92 3.64 3.49 12.64
CA SER A 92 5.08 3.27 12.85
C SER A 92 5.90 4.56 12.64
N ALA A 93 5.59 5.34 11.60
CA ALA A 93 6.26 6.63 11.34
C ALA A 93 5.97 7.68 12.43
N LEU A 94 4.78 7.64 13.05
CA LEU A 94 4.40 8.54 14.14
C LEU A 94 5.01 8.16 15.49
N THR A 95 5.11 6.85 15.76
CA THR A 95 5.49 6.32 17.08
C THR A 95 6.93 5.84 17.15
N HIS A 96 7.59 5.62 16.00
CA HIS A 96 8.88 4.94 15.87
C HIS A 96 8.86 3.52 16.49
N ALA A 97 7.69 2.88 16.50
CA ALA A 97 7.53 1.50 16.95
C ALA A 97 7.72 0.51 15.78
N THR A 98 8.38 -0.60 16.08
CA THR A 98 8.51 -1.74 15.16
C THR A 98 7.19 -2.52 15.04
N LEU A 99 7.04 -3.37 14.04
CA LEU A 99 5.79 -4.07 13.77
C LEU A 99 5.34 -4.96 14.91
N ASP A 100 6.26 -5.68 15.54
CA ASP A 100 5.95 -6.52 16.71
C ASP A 100 5.39 -5.69 17.88
N VAL A 101 6.00 -4.55 18.20
CA VAL A 101 5.53 -3.64 19.24
C VAL A 101 4.18 -3.03 18.87
N LEU A 102 4.06 -2.46 17.69
CA LEU A 102 2.84 -1.79 17.22
C LEU A 102 1.63 -2.73 17.20
N CYS A 103 1.83 -3.98 16.76
CA CYS A 103 0.76 -4.96 16.62
C CYS A 103 0.40 -5.67 17.94
N THR A 104 1.23 -5.57 18.98
CA THR A 104 0.99 -6.20 20.29
C THR A 104 0.58 -5.22 21.38
N ASP A 105 0.97 -3.93 21.29
CA ASP A 105 0.48 -2.91 22.21
C ASP A 105 -1.02 -2.70 22.02
N PRO A 106 -1.84 -2.79 23.10
CA PRO A 106 -3.31 -2.74 22.98
C PRO A 106 -3.84 -1.45 22.35
N GLY A 107 -3.18 -0.31 22.58
CA GLY A 107 -3.61 0.99 22.08
C GLY A 107 -3.38 1.11 20.57
N THR A 108 -2.14 0.88 20.11
CA THR A 108 -1.78 0.96 18.70
C THR A 108 -2.42 -0.15 17.87
N ARG A 109 -2.59 -1.36 18.43
CA ARG A 109 -3.36 -2.44 17.82
C ARG A 109 -4.82 -2.03 17.57
N ALA A 110 -5.46 -1.35 18.54
CA ALA A 110 -6.84 -0.89 18.38
C ALA A 110 -6.96 0.17 17.26
N VAL A 111 -6.00 1.10 17.16
CA VAL A 111 -5.95 2.08 16.07
C VAL A 111 -5.76 1.39 14.71
N ALA A 112 -4.80 0.48 14.59
CA ALA A 112 -4.56 -0.28 13.36
C ALA A 112 -5.80 -1.08 12.95
N ARG A 113 -6.46 -1.72 13.92
CA ARG A 113 -7.72 -2.43 13.71
C ARG A 113 -8.82 -1.51 13.19
N GLY A 114 -9.00 -0.35 13.79
CA GLY A 114 -9.99 0.64 13.33
C GLY A 114 -9.79 1.03 11.88
N MET A 115 -8.56 1.41 11.51
CA MET A 115 -8.22 1.73 10.12
C MET A 115 -8.48 0.57 9.16
N MET A 116 -8.16 -0.66 9.56
CA MET A 116 -8.39 -1.85 8.72
C MET A 116 -9.87 -2.15 8.54
N VAL A 117 -10.69 -2.00 9.57
CA VAL A 117 -12.15 -2.21 9.49
C VAL A 117 -12.80 -1.18 8.57
N GLU A 118 -12.44 0.10 8.70
CA GLU A 118 -12.91 1.16 7.80
C GLU A 118 -12.53 0.87 6.34
N ALA A 119 -11.27 0.48 6.10
CA ALA A 119 -10.78 0.12 4.78
C ALA A 119 -11.44 -1.16 4.22
N GLN A 120 -11.76 -2.13 5.08
CA GLN A 120 -12.49 -3.34 4.70
C GLN A 120 -13.87 -3.00 4.17
N GLU A 121 -14.64 -2.18 4.89
CA GLU A 121 -15.97 -1.76 4.47
C GLU A 121 -15.94 -1.06 3.08
N ILE A 122 -14.96 -0.17 2.88
CA ILE A 122 -14.75 0.49 1.59
C ILE A 122 -14.47 -0.53 0.49
N ALA A 123 -13.53 -1.44 0.72
CA ALA A 123 -13.08 -2.43 -0.25
C ALA A 123 -14.20 -3.42 -0.63
N GLU A 124 -14.99 -3.87 0.35
CA GLU A 124 -16.13 -4.77 0.13
C GLU A 124 -17.21 -4.11 -0.74
N LYS A 125 -17.49 -2.81 -0.53
CA LYS A 125 -18.38 -2.02 -1.41
C LYS A 125 -17.85 -1.90 -2.84
N LEU A 126 -16.53 -2.01 -3.03
CA LEU A 126 -15.86 -2.03 -4.34
C LEU A 126 -15.72 -3.46 -4.91
N GLY A 127 -16.32 -4.47 -4.27
CA GLY A 127 -16.35 -5.85 -4.73
C GLY A 127 -15.10 -6.70 -4.36
N VAL A 128 -14.24 -6.18 -3.52
CA VAL A 128 -13.05 -6.89 -3.00
C VAL A 128 -13.45 -7.94 -1.98
N LYS A 129 -12.74 -9.07 -1.97
CA LYS A 129 -12.92 -10.13 -0.98
C LYS A 129 -11.60 -10.41 -0.26
N PHE A 130 -11.62 -10.25 1.06
CA PHE A 130 -10.45 -10.56 1.87
C PHE A 130 -10.39 -12.06 2.20
N PRO A 131 -9.27 -12.74 1.94
CA PRO A 131 -9.09 -14.15 2.26
C PRO A 131 -8.75 -14.41 3.74
N ILE A 132 -8.48 -13.35 4.50
CA ILE A 132 -8.16 -13.36 5.92
C ILE A 132 -8.93 -12.24 6.63
N ASP A 133 -9.15 -12.37 7.92
CA ASP A 133 -9.73 -11.32 8.74
C ASP A 133 -8.69 -10.30 9.25
N VAL A 134 -9.18 -9.22 9.85
CA VAL A 134 -8.35 -8.12 10.39
C VAL A 134 -7.39 -8.61 11.47
N GLU A 135 -7.87 -9.45 12.40
CA GLU A 135 -7.04 -9.95 13.50
C GLU A 135 -5.86 -10.77 12.97
N ARG A 136 -6.14 -11.70 12.06
CA ARG A 136 -5.10 -12.50 11.42
C ARG A 136 -4.10 -11.64 10.64
N ARG A 137 -4.55 -10.53 10.04
CA ARG A 137 -3.65 -9.59 9.36
C ARG A 137 -2.72 -8.87 10.34
N ILE A 138 -3.25 -8.45 11.52
CA ILE A 138 -2.46 -7.80 12.56
C ILE A 138 -1.48 -8.79 13.18
N ASP A 139 -1.92 -10.00 13.49
CA ASP A 139 -1.05 -11.07 14.03
C ASP A 139 0.07 -11.42 13.05
N GLY A 140 -0.24 -11.43 11.75
CA GLY A 140 0.78 -11.56 10.70
C GLY A 140 1.77 -10.40 10.68
N GLY A 141 1.36 -9.19 11.04
CA GLY A 141 2.24 -8.04 11.24
C GLY A 141 3.17 -8.23 12.44
N ALA A 142 2.62 -8.68 13.58
CA ALA A 142 3.41 -8.99 14.77
C ALA A 142 4.46 -10.08 14.51
N ALA A 143 4.10 -11.10 13.73
CA ALA A 143 4.99 -12.23 13.42
C ALA A 143 6.19 -11.84 12.52
N VAL A 144 6.18 -10.67 11.88
CA VAL A 144 7.34 -10.15 11.14
C VAL A 144 8.50 -9.79 12.09
N GLY A 145 8.19 -9.49 13.35
CA GLY A 145 9.19 -9.14 14.36
C GLY A 145 9.56 -7.66 14.36
N ALA A 146 10.78 -7.35 14.83
CA ALA A 146 11.29 -5.98 15.01
C ALA A 146 11.62 -5.31 13.66
N HIS A 147 10.62 -5.24 12.78
CA HIS A 147 10.73 -4.64 11.46
C HIS A 147 10.31 -3.16 11.49
N ARG A 148 11.11 -2.30 10.87
CA ARG A 148 10.81 -0.88 10.65
C ARG A 148 10.11 -0.72 9.31
N THR A 149 8.91 -0.11 9.31
CA THR A 149 8.16 0.10 8.06
C THR A 149 8.90 1.04 7.10
N SER A 150 8.61 0.94 5.79
CA SER A 150 9.21 1.80 4.77
C SER A 150 8.94 3.29 5.06
N MET A 151 7.73 3.64 5.50
CA MET A 151 7.36 5.03 5.79
C MET A 151 8.18 5.61 6.97
N TRP A 152 8.46 4.82 8.00
CA TRP A 152 9.38 5.23 9.06
C TRP A 152 10.81 5.38 8.54
N GLN A 153 11.29 4.44 7.71
CA GLN A 153 12.62 4.54 7.09
C GLN A 153 12.75 5.79 6.21
N ASP A 154 11.72 6.13 5.43
CA ASP A 154 11.69 7.35 4.63
C ASP A 154 11.76 8.61 5.48
N LEU A 155 10.99 8.65 6.58
CA LEU A 155 11.02 9.76 7.53
C LEU A 155 12.43 9.97 8.12
N ASP A 156 13.08 8.89 8.59
CA ASP A 156 14.43 8.96 9.18
C ASP A 156 15.51 9.37 8.17
N GLN A 157 15.31 9.03 6.92
CA GLN A 157 16.25 9.35 5.83
C GLN A 157 15.94 10.69 5.16
N GLY A 158 14.95 11.44 5.68
CA GLY A 158 14.56 12.73 5.12
C GLY A 158 13.93 12.62 3.72
N ARG A 159 13.28 11.50 3.40
CA ARG A 159 12.60 11.28 2.12
C ARG A 159 11.09 11.52 2.23
N PRO A 160 10.44 11.97 1.14
CA PRO A 160 8.98 12.05 1.09
C PRO A 160 8.33 10.68 1.37
N MET A 161 7.28 10.71 2.20
CA MET A 161 6.50 9.52 2.57
C MET A 161 5.29 9.36 1.64
N GLU A 162 4.91 8.12 1.33
CA GLU A 162 3.77 7.79 0.46
C GLU A 162 2.39 7.97 1.15
N ILE A 163 2.20 9.09 1.86
CA ILE A 163 0.99 9.35 2.66
C ILE A 163 -0.26 9.43 1.80
N ASP A 164 -0.19 10.20 0.69
CA ASP A 164 -1.35 10.41 -0.17
C ASP A 164 -1.74 9.14 -0.92
N ALA A 165 -0.75 8.38 -1.38
CA ALA A 165 -1.00 7.13 -2.10
C ALA A 165 -1.58 6.02 -1.20
N LEU A 166 -1.14 5.93 0.06
CA LEU A 166 -1.49 4.83 0.96
C LEU A 166 -2.67 5.16 1.90
N VAL A 167 -2.77 6.40 2.39
CA VAL A 167 -3.75 6.77 3.43
C VAL A 167 -4.84 7.65 2.84
N LYS A 168 -4.47 8.78 2.22
CA LYS A 168 -5.43 9.73 1.67
C LYS A 168 -6.29 9.13 0.54
N SER A 169 -5.69 8.29 -0.31
CA SER A 169 -6.46 7.61 -1.37
C SER A 169 -7.59 6.74 -0.82
N VAL A 170 -7.38 6.08 0.33
CA VAL A 170 -8.43 5.28 0.98
C VAL A 170 -9.50 6.18 1.61
N GLN A 171 -9.13 7.31 2.21
CA GLN A 171 -10.08 8.32 2.67
C GLN A 171 -10.96 8.82 1.51
N GLU A 172 -10.37 9.15 0.36
CA GLU A 172 -11.11 9.56 -0.84
C GLU A 172 -12.07 8.47 -1.35
N LEU A 173 -11.64 7.21 -1.31
CA LEU A 173 -12.52 6.06 -1.61
C LEU A 173 -13.64 5.93 -0.58
N GLY A 174 -13.40 6.26 0.69
CA GLY A 174 -14.43 6.34 1.73
C GLY A 174 -15.54 7.33 1.35
N VAL A 175 -15.16 8.52 0.87
CA VAL A 175 -16.13 9.51 0.38
C VAL A 175 -16.93 8.96 -0.80
N LEU A 176 -16.28 8.34 -1.79
CA LEU A 176 -16.93 7.77 -2.97
C LEU A 176 -17.91 6.62 -2.63
N THR A 177 -17.55 5.79 -1.65
CA THR A 177 -18.37 4.65 -1.20
C THR A 177 -19.35 5.01 -0.09
N LYS A 178 -19.38 6.27 0.35
CA LYS A 178 -20.17 6.76 1.49
C LYS A 178 -19.90 5.94 2.76
N THR A 179 -18.63 5.69 3.04
CA THR A 179 -18.14 5.01 4.23
C THR A 179 -17.41 6.02 5.11
N ALA A 180 -17.77 6.09 6.39
CA ALA A 180 -17.08 6.95 7.35
C ALA A 180 -15.68 6.40 7.67
N THR A 181 -14.70 7.30 7.78
CA THR A 181 -13.28 6.95 8.00
C THR A 181 -12.66 7.68 9.20
N PRO A 182 -13.30 7.71 10.39
CA PRO A 182 -12.85 8.55 11.50
C PRO A 182 -11.45 8.21 12.00
N THR A 183 -11.07 6.93 12.01
CA THR A 183 -9.73 6.49 12.44
C THR A 183 -8.70 6.83 11.38
N ILE A 184 -8.99 6.57 10.10
CA ILE A 184 -8.13 6.92 8.98
C ILE A 184 -7.94 8.44 8.92
N ASP A 185 -9.00 9.24 9.08
CA ASP A 185 -8.94 10.71 9.07
C ASP A 185 -8.02 11.25 10.16
N THR A 186 -8.13 10.69 11.37
CA THR A 186 -7.29 11.06 12.51
C THR A 186 -5.82 10.78 12.25
N VAL A 187 -5.50 9.56 11.83
CA VAL A 187 -4.12 9.14 11.56
C VAL A 187 -3.54 9.89 10.36
N LEU A 188 -4.35 10.12 9.31
CA LEU A 188 -3.95 10.93 8.15
C LEU A 188 -3.55 12.35 8.56
N ALA A 189 -4.38 13.03 9.37
CA ALA A 189 -4.08 14.37 9.84
C ALA A 189 -2.75 14.43 10.62
N LEU A 190 -2.52 13.46 11.50
CA LEU A 190 -1.30 13.39 12.32
C LEU A 190 -0.05 13.11 11.47
N VAL A 191 -0.10 12.14 10.56
CA VAL A 191 1.07 11.80 9.73
C VAL A 191 1.38 12.89 8.70
N GLN A 192 0.36 13.57 8.16
CA GLN A 192 0.57 14.74 7.31
C GLN A 192 1.24 15.88 8.08
N LEU A 193 0.80 16.15 9.32
CA LEU A 193 1.44 17.16 10.14
C LEU A 193 2.90 16.78 10.45
N ARG A 194 3.15 15.52 10.80
CA ARG A 194 4.51 15.01 11.03
C ARG A 194 5.42 15.21 9.81
N ALA A 195 4.90 14.94 8.61
CA ALA A 195 5.64 15.13 7.37
C ALA A 195 5.89 16.61 7.06
N LYS A 196 4.89 17.48 7.28
CA LYS A 196 5.03 18.94 7.11
C LYS A 196 6.09 19.53 8.05
N THR A 197 6.08 19.15 9.32
CA THR A 197 7.06 19.63 10.30
C THR A 197 8.47 19.12 10.02
N ALA A 198 8.62 18.00 9.30
CA ALA A 198 9.89 17.49 8.82
C ALA A 198 10.33 18.11 7.45
N GLY A 199 9.49 18.96 6.84
CA GLY A 199 9.77 19.50 5.49
C GLY A 199 9.63 18.48 4.36
N LEU A 200 8.94 17.35 4.60
CA LEU A 200 8.85 16.20 3.68
C LEU A 200 7.48 16.03 3.03
N TYR A 201 6.56 16.97 3.24
CA TYR A 201 5.23 16.96 2.66
C TYR A 201 5.00 18.23 1.85
N HIS A 202 5.06 18.11 0.55
CA HIS A 202 4.66 19.15 -0.36
C HIS A 202 3.24 18.83 -0.84
N LEU A 203 2.29 19.71 -0.57
CA LEU A 203 1.01 19.69 -1.27
C LEU A 203 1.35 19.69 -2.76
N GLY A 204 1.00 18.62 -3.48
CA GLY A 204 1.17 18.58 -4.91
C GLY A 204 0.52 19.82 -5.49
N VAL A 205 1.32 20.74 -6.00
CA VAL A 205 0.82 21.87 -6.76
C VAL A 205 0.18 21.26 -7.99
N VAL A 206 -1.14 21.10 -7.97
CA VAL A 206 -1.90 20.95 -9.20
C VAL A 206 -1.64 22.24 -9.96
N ARG A 207 -0.64 22.21 -10.85
CA ARG A 207 -0.46 23.28 -11.81
C ARG A 207 -1.74 23.28 -12.65
N GLN A 208 -2.63 24.22 -12.34
CA GLN A 208 -3.68 24.61 -13.26
C GLN A 208 -2.95 25.14 -14.50
N THR A 209 -2.89 24.35 -15.54
CA THR A 209 -2.58 24.76 -16.92
C THR A 209 -3.87 24.78 -17.70
#